data_834a85ac40b12c310a778031f27cae7c
#
_entry.id   834a85ac40b12c310a778031f27cae7c
#
_cell.length_a   1.000
_cell.length_b   1.000
_cell.length_c   1.000
_cell.angle_alpha   90.00
_cell.angle_beta   90.00
_cell.angle_gamma   90.00
#
_symmetry.space_group_name_H-M   'P 1'
#
loop_
_entity.id
_entity.type
_entity.pdbx_description
1 polymer ?
#
loop_
_entity_poly.entity_id
_entity_poly.type
_entity_poly.pdbx_seq_one_letter_code
_entity_poly.pdbx_strand_id
1 'polypeptide(L)'
;YSILAKSYAEPEKASIFIKLAESEMRHASHWANLIGMDSSKLSYNKNTIRTMYVKLICNLFGPDKILPWLSRMEGDGVKIYDKDPEAKFLSKEERSHAKTLLQMASPISLKSHQTSESTHKSVTQGNVRAAVLGINDGLISNFCLIMGFAGGATATGNPEYILLAGFAGLLAGSLSMGAGEYVSVKAQVDLYEYQIRKETEELTLWPEEELEELKLIYMAKGLPESLATETAQAIINNPESAIDTMTREELGLNPDDLGSPIIASITSILSFTVGAIVPIIPFMLTSGNLALILTSLLSTFFLMIIGGITALNTGVNLLKGSMRMLFFGSAAALITYISGTLIGVGLS
;
A
#
# COMPACT_ATOMS: atom_id res chain seq x y z
N TYR A 1 -23.80 0.36 -10.74
CA TYR A 1 -24.41 0.69 -9.45
C TYR A 1 -25.47 -0.33 -9.03
N SER A 2 -26.39 -0.77 -9.88
CA SER A 2 -27.43 -1.76 -9.52
C SER A 2 -26.90 -3.10 -9.00
N ILE A 3 -25.68 -3.50 -9.35
CA ILE A 3 -25.01 -4.69 -8.81
C ILE A 3 -24.54 -4.41 -7.37
N LEU A 4 -23.94 -3.25 -7.13
CA LEU A 4 -23.48 -2.84 -5.82
C LEU A 4 -24.64 -2.69 -4.83
N ALA A 5 -25.74 -2.06 -5.26
CA ALA A 5 -26.95 -1.97 -4.45
C ALA A 5 -27.44 -3.33 -3.92
N LYS A 6 -27.25 -4.40 -4.70
CA LYS A 6 -27.61 -5.77 -4.31
C LYS A 6 -26.54 -6.48 -3.49
N SER A 7 -25.30 -5.98 -3.49
CA SER A 7 -24.18 -6.60 -2.78
C SER A 7 -24.00 -6.08 -1.35
N TYR A 8 -24.64 -4.94 -1.03
CA TYR A 8 -24.63 -4.42 0.33
C TYR A 8 -25.80 -4.96 1.16
N ALA A 9 -25.50 -5.48 2.34
CA ALA A 9 -26.50 -5.89 3.31
C ALA A 9 -27.12 -4.70 4.08
N GLU A 10 -26.41 -3.55 4.12
CA GLU A 10 -26.84 -2.34 4.82
C GLU A 10 -27.83 -1.55 3.94
N PRO A 11 -29.10 -1.33 4.37
CA PRO A 11 -30.11 -0.66 3.56
C PRO A 11 -29.73 0.78 3.17
N GLU A 12 -29.02 1.49 4.04
CA GLU A 12 -28.56 2.87 3.82
C GLU A 12 -27.57 2.93 2.66
N LYS A 13 -26.53 2.10 2.67
CA LYS A 13 -25.56 2.02 1.58
C LYS A 13 -26.21 1.56 0.28
N ALA A 14 -27.07 0.55 0.34
CA ALA A 14 -27.80 0.08 -0.82
C ALA A 14 -28.66 1.19 -1.45
N SER A 15 -29.32 2.06 -0.64
CA SER A 15 -30.11 3.18 -1.12
C SER A 15 -29.29 4.22 -1.89
N ILE A 16 -28.04 4.48 -1.46
CA ILE A 16 -27.11 5.38 -2.16
C ILE A 16 -26.85 4.87 -3.57
N PHE A 17 -26.53 3.57 -3.72
CA PHE A 17 -26.28 2.98 -5.04
C PHE A 17 -27.50 2.90 -5.93
N ILE A 18 -28.70 2.84 -5.37
CA ILE A 18 -29.94 2.96 -6.14
C ILE A 18 -30.06 4.38 -6.71
N LYS A 19 -29.85 5.41 -5.89
CA LYS A 19 -29.89 6.82 -6.32
C LYS A 19 -28.83 7.12 -7.39
N LEU A 20 -27.60 6.62 -7.22
CA LEU A 20 -26.55 6.72 -8.21
C LEU A 20 -26.95 6.05 -9.54
N ALA A 21 -27.55 4.87 -9.49
CA ALA A 21 -28.05 4.19 -10.70
C ALA A 21 -29.17 4.96 -11.41
N GLU A 22 -30.05 5.64 -10.66
CA GLU A 22 -31.08 6.49 -11.21
C GLU A 22 -30.50 7.76 -11.86
N SER A 23 -29.47 8.36 -11.26
CA SER A 23 -28.73 9.48 -11.83
C SER A 23 -28.10 9.11 -13.16
N GLU A 24 -27.39 7.98 -13.23
CA GLU A 24 -26.80 7.48 -14.47
C GLU A 24 -27.83 7.22 -15.58
N MET A 25 -29.02 6.80 -15.19
CA MET A 25 -30.10 6.59 -16.16
C MET A 25 -30.59 7.94 -16.72
N ARG A 26 -30.63 9.00 -15.90
CA ARG A 26 -30.94 10.37 -16.37
C ARG A 26 -29.86 10.87 -17.33
N HIS A 27 -28.58 10.66 -17.02
CA HIS A 27 -27.45 11.01 -17.90
C HIS A 27 -27.59 10.28 -19.25
N ALA A 28 -27.83 8.98 -19.23
CA ALA A 28 -28.02 8.18 -20.45
C ALA A 28 -29.22 8.67 -21.28
N SER A 29 -30.33 9.05 -20.63
CA SER A 29 -31.50 9.58 -21.30
C SER A 29 -31.24 10.96 -21.93
N HIS A 30 -30.49 11.83 -21.27
CA HIS A 30 -30.06 13.12 -21.81
C HIS A 30 -29.27 12.94 -23.11
N TRP A 31 -28.24 12.04 -23.09
CA TRP A 31 -27.44 11.74 -24.27
C TRP A 31 -28.26 11.09 -25.41
N ALA A 32 -29.19 10.18 -25.08
CA ALA A 32 -30.08 9.61 -26.07
C ALA A 32 -30.92 10.68 -26.78
N ASN A 33 -31.48 11.65 -26.04
CA ASN A 33 -32.25 12.73 -26.60
C ASN A 33 -31.42 13.63 -27.52
N LEU A 34 -30.16 13.96 -27.15
CA LEU A 34 -29.26 14.76 -27.97
C LEU A 34 -28.94 14.12 -29.33
N ILE A 35 -28.81 12.78 -29.37
CA ILE A 35 -28.54 12.04 -30.62
C ILE A 35 -29.84 11.61 -31.36
N GLY A 36 -31.01 12.06 -30.89
CA GLY A 36 -32.30 11.74 -31.52
C GLY A 36 -32.75 10.29 -31.31
N MET A 37 -32.20 9.58 -30.33
CA MET A 37 -32.64 8.24 -29.96
C MET A 37 -33.79 8.28 -28.96
N ASP A 38 -34.78 7.42 -29.16
CA ASP A 38 -35.86 7.23 -28.20
C ASP A 38 -35.29 6.58 -26.89
N SER A 39 -35.39 7.33 -25.79
CA SER A 39 -34.90 6.88 -24.47
C SER A 39 -35.54 5.56 -23.99
N SER A 40 -36.72 5.21 -24.50
CA SER A 40 -37.39 3.94 -24.21
C SER A 40 -36.66 2.73 -24.80
N LYS A 41 -35.77 2.93 -25.78
CA LYS A 41 -34.96 1.90 -26.44
C LYS A 41 -33.58 1.71 -25.80
N LEU A 42 -33.24 2.44 -24.74
CA LEU A 42 -32.02 2.24 -24.00
C LEU A 42 -32.01 0.85 -23.35
N SER A 43 -31.28 -0.07 -23.97
CA SER A 43 -31.14 -1.44 -23.49
C SER A 43 -29.90 -1.54 -22.60
N TYR A 44 -30.10 -1.85 -21.34
CA TYR A 44 -29.02 -2.15 -20.40
C TYR A 44 -28.47 -3.56 -20.63
N ASN A 45 -27.25 -3.66 -21.14
CA ASN A 45 -26.57 -4.95 -21.30
C ASN A 45 -25.98 -5.43 -19.97
N LYS A 46 -26.65 -6.38 -19.31
CA LYS A 46 -26.27 -6.96 -18.01
C LYS A 46 -25.00 -7.80 -18.02
N ASN A 47 -24.46 -8.15 -19.18
CA ASN A 47 -23.38 -9.15 -19.34
C ASN A 47 -22.12 -8.57 -19.99
N THR A 48 -21.82 -7.30 -19.76
CA THR A 48 -20.55 -6.73 -20.21
C THR A 48 -19.39 -7.28 -19.36
N ILE A 49 -18.18 -7.42 -19.94
CA ILE A 49 -16.95 -7.84 -19.24
C ILE A 49 -16.77 -7.03 -17.95
N ARG A 50 -17.05 -5.73 -18.01
CA ARG A 50 -17.00 -4.82 -16.86
C ARG A 50 -17.96 -5.23 -15.74
N THR A 51 -19.19 -5.61 -16.06
CA THR A 51 -20.18 -6.05 -15.05
C THR A 51 -19.80 -7.41 -14.44
N MET A 52 -19.16 -8.29 -15.21
CA MET A 52 -18.61 -9.55 -14.70
C MET A 52 -17.45 -9.31 -13.75
N TYR A 53 -16.55 -8.37 -14.08
CA TYR A 53 -15.42 -7.98 -13.22
C TYR A 53 -15.90 -7.40 -11.89
N VAL A 54 -16.87 -6.45 -11.93
CA VAL A 54 -17.50 -5.89 -10.71
C VAL A 54 -18.10 -7.00 -9.85
N LYS A 55 -18.87 -7.91 -10.42
CA LYS A 55 -19.45 -9.05 -9.70
C LYS A 55 -18.39 -9.94 -9.07
N LEU A 56 -17.32 -10.23 -9.80
CA LEU A 56 -16.23 -11.08 -9.32
C LEU A 56 -15.54 -10.45 -8.09
N ILE A 57 -15.21 -9.17 -8.19
CA ILE A 57 -14.56 -8.44 -7.07
C ILE A 57 -15.50 -8.35 -5.87
N CYS A 58 -16.77 -7.98 -6.07
CA CYS A 58 -17.75 -7.92 -4.99
C CYS A 58 -17.90 -9.28 -4.27
N ASN A 59 -17.88 -10.39 -5.00
CA ASN A 59 -18.03 -11.72 -4.43
C ASN A 59 -16.77 -12.21 -3.70
N LEU A 60 -15.56 -11.87 -4.19
CA LEU A 60 -14.29 -12.35 -3.63
C LEU A 60 -13.77 -11.47 -2.50
N PHE A 61 -13.91 -10.15 -2.61
CA PHE A 61 -13.25 -9.17 -1.73
C PHE A 61 -14.22 -8.21 -1.04
N GLY A 62 -15.51 -8.30 -1.34
CA GLY A 62 -16.53 -7.37 -0.85
C GLY A 62 -16.69 -6.12 -1.72
N PRO A 63 -17.86 -5.43 -1.62
CA PRO A 63 -18.18 -4.27 -2.47
C PRO A 63 -17.30 -3.04 -2.20
N ASP A 64 -16.79 -2.85 -0.98
CA ASP A 64 -15.97 -1.68 -0.62
C ASP A 64 -14.67 -1.59 -1.41
N LYS A 65 -14.10 -2.73 -1.84
CA LYS A 65 -12.83 -2.77 -2.58
C LYS A 65 -12.89 -2.23 -4.00
N ILE A 66 -14.08 -2.10 -4.57
CA ILE A 66 -14.25 -1.56 -5.93
C ILE A 66 -14.55 -0.06 -5.94
N LEU A 67 -14.90 0.52 -4.80
CA LEU A 67 -15.31 1.93 -4.71
C LEU A 67 -14.22 2.91 -5.18
N PRO A 68 -12.93 2.76 -4.83
CA PRO A 68 -11.87 3.66 -5.31
C PRO A 68 -11.74 3.64 -6.85
N TRP A 69 -11.94 2.47 -7.46
CA TRP A 69 -11.90 2.34 -8.91
C TRP A 69 -13.11 3.01 -9.58
N LEU A 70 -14.30 2.87 -9.00
CA LEU A 70 -15.50 3.54 -9.47
C LEU A 70 -15.39 5.07 -9.33
N SER A 71 -14.92 5.56 -8.19
CA SER A 71 -14.70 7.00 -7.97
C SER A 71 -13.76 7.60 -9.04
N ARG A 72 -12.69 6.90 -9.41
CA ARG A 72 -11.80 7.35 -10.50
C ARG A 72 -12.51 7.42 -11.84
N MET A 73 -13.40 6.48 -12.11
CA MET A 73 -14.17 6.48 -13.37
C MET A 73 -15.14 7.65 -13.46
N GLU A 74 -15.80 8.00 -12.36
CA GLU A 74 -16.63 9.20 -12.28
C GLU A 74 -15.78 10.47 -12.49
N GLY A 75 -14.62 10.57 -11.85
CA GLY A 75 -13.67 11.65 -12.06
C GLY A 75 -13.18 11.81 -13.51
N ASP A 76 -13.01 10.72 -14.23
CA ASP A 76 -12.68 10.76 -15.66
C ASP A 76 -13.89 11.19 -16.50
N GLY A 77 -15.13 10.85 -16.10
CA GLY A 77 -16.37 11.35 -16.69
C GLY A 77 -16.51 12.87 -16.59
N VAL A 78 -16.16 13.42 -15.43
CA VAL A 78 -16.12 14.89 -15.20
C VAL A 78 -15.27 15.60 -16.26
N LYS A 79 -14.06 15.12 -16.54
CA LYS A 79 -13.14 15.73 -17.53
C LYS A 79 -13.71 15.73 -18.96
N ILE A 80 -14.57 14.76 -19.27
CA ILE A 80 -15.24 14.66 -20.56
C ILE A 80 -16.35 15.71 -20.63
N TYR A 81 -17.18 15.80 -19.59
CA TYR A 81 -18.32 16.71 -19.54
C TYR A 81 -17.94 18.19 -19.39
N ASP A 82 -16.82 18.50 -18.73
CA ASP A 82 -16.30 19.87 -18.62
C ASP A 82 -15.89 20.47 -19.97
N LYS A 83 -15.56 19.63 -20.94
CA LYS A 83 -15.18 20.05 -22.30
C LYS A 83 -16.39 20.33 -23.21
N ASP A 84 -17.57 19.87 -22.82
CA ASP A 84 -18.79 20.00 -23.60
C ASP A 84 -19.76 21.01 -22.94
N PRO A 85 -19.98 22.18 -23.54
CA PRO A 85 -20.88 23.20 -22.99
C PRO A 85 -22.31 22.72 -22.71
N GLU A 86 -22.81 21.75 -23.51
CA GLU A 86 -24.15 21.18 -23.35
C GLU A 86 -24.25 20.15 -22.23
N ALA A 87 -23.10 19.57 -21.82
CA ALA A 87 -23.02 18.56 -20.78
C ALA A 87 -22.43 19.07 -19.46
N LYS A 88 -22.02 20.32 -19.38
CA LYS A 88 -21.34 20.90 -18.22
C LYS A 88 -22.14 20.77 -16.91
N PHE A 89 -23.46 20.73 -16.96
CA PHE A 89 -24.29 20.52 -15.77
C PHE A 89 -24.16 19.09 -15.20
N LEU A 90 -23.85 18.09 -16.05
CA LEU A 90 -23.63 16.72 -15.64
C LEU A 90 -22.30 16.57 -14.88
N SER A 91 -21.31 17.41 -15.16
CA SER A 91 -20.03 17.36 -14.49
C SER A 91 -20.13 17.58 -12.97
N LYS A 92 -21.10 18.42 -12.55
CA LYS A 92 -21.38 18.64 -11.13
C LYS A 92 -21.97 17.40 -10.42
N GLU A 93 -22.87 16.68 -11.10
CA GLU A 93 -23.43 15.43 -10.58
C GLU A 93 -22.36 14.33 -10.50
N GLU A 94 -21.51 14.16 -11.54
CA GLU A 94 -20.42 13.19 -11.58
C GLU A 94 -19.39 13.40 -10.46
N ARG A 95 -19.09 14.66 -10.13
CA ARG A 95 -18.21 14.99 -9.01
C ARG A 95 -18.81 14.58 -7.67
N SER A 96 -20.10 14.88 -7.47
CA SER A 96 -20.82 14.45 -6.28
C SER A 96 -20.81 12.93 -6.14
N HIS A 97 -20.95 12.22 -7.27
CA HIS A 97 -20.85 10.75 -7.30
C HIS A 97 -19.46 10.27 -6.91
N ALA A 98 -18.39 10.85 -7.51
CA ALA A 98 -17.00 10.51 -7.19
C ALA A 98 -16.69 10.75 -5.71
N LYS A 99 -17.11 11.90 -5.15
CA LYS A 99 -16.93 12.23 -3.73
C LYS A 99 -17.67 11.25 -2.82
N THR A 100 -18.93 10.95 -3.11
CA THR A 100 -19.72 9.97 -2.34
C THR A 100 -19.08 8.60 -2.34
N LEU A 101 -18.59 8.12 -3.49
CA LEU A 101 -17.91 6.84 -3.61
C LEU A 101 -16.58 6.80 -2.85
N LEU A 102 -15.84 7.90 -2.86
CA LEU A 102 -14.58 8.03 -2.14
C LEU A 102 -14.81 8.02 -0.62
N GLN A 103 -15.80 8.78 -0.14
CA GLN A 103 -16.19 8.80 1.27
C GLN A 103 -16.65 7.42 1.77
N MET A 104 -17.36 6.67 0.94
CA MET A 104 -17.76 5.30 1.25
C MET A 104 -16.59 4.31 1.21
N ALA A 105 -15.60 4.55 0.36
CA ALA A 105 -14.40 3.71 0.22
C ALA A 105 -13.42 3.89 1.38
N SER A 106 -13.36 5.08 1.93
CA SER A 106 -12.59 5.41 3.12
C SER A 106 -13.54 5.37 4.31
N PRO A 107 -13.48 4.36 5.17
CA PRO A 107 -14.02 4.51 6.50
C PRO A 107 -13.05 5.45 7.23
N ILE A 108 -13.14 6.74 6.95
CA ILE A 108 -12.63 7.75 7.87
C ILE A 108 -13.54 7.62 9.08
N SER A 109 -13.15 6.67 9.90
CA SER A 109 -13.62 6.60 11.26
C SER A 109 -13.29 7.94 11.87
N LEU A 110 -14.32 8.71 12.20
CA LEU A 110 -14.27 9.86 13.11
C LEU A 110 -13.60 9.52 14.48
N LYS A 111 -12.87 8.41 14.55
CA LYS A 111 -12.16 7.89 15.73
C LYS A 111 -10.65 8.04 15.71
N SER A 112 -10.02 8.62 14.71
CA SER A 112 -8.56 8.85 14.76
C SER A 112 -8.18 10.26 15.21
N HIS A 113 -8.88 10.80 16.20
CA HIS A 113 -8.43 11.98 16.94
C HIS A 113 -7.39 11.61 18.02
N GLN A 114 -6.37 10.87 17.68
CA GLN A 114 -5.18 10.75 18.53
C GLN A 114 -4.00 10.38 17.64
N THR A 115 -3.19 11.36 17.36
CA THR A 115 -1.75 11.35 17.15
C THR A 115 -1.30 12.36 16.09
N SER A 116 -1.43 13.66 16.40
CA SER A 116 -0.74 14.69 15.60
C SER A 116 0.71 14.96 16.06
N GLU A 117 1.28 14.09 16.89
CA GLU A 117 2.68 14.23 17.34
C GLU A 117 3.71 13.37 16.59
N SER A 118 3.29 12.61 15.56
CA SER A 118 4.19 11.67 14.87
C SER A 118 4.71 12.15 13.51
N THR A 119 4.39 13.37 13.09
CA THR A 119 4.55 13.81 11.69
C THR A 119 6.02 14.04 11.26
N HIS A 120 6.96 14.26 12.20
CA HIS A 120 8.39 14.42 11.85
C HIS A 120 9.19 13.10 11.77
N LYS A 121 8.54 11.95 11.90
CA LYS A 121 9.21 10.63 11.92
C LYS A 121 8.96 9.76 10.68
N SER A 122 8.11 10.14 9.74
CA SER A 122 7.57 9.18 8.76
C SER A 122 8.57 8.74 7.67
N VAL A 123 9.31 9.64 7.04
CA VAL A 123 10.28 9.27 5.98
C VAL A 123 11.49 8.55 6.57
N THR A 124 12.03 9.06 7.69
CA THR A 124 13.15 8.42 8.38
C THR A 124 12.73 7.05 8.93
N GLN A 125 11.51 6.90 9.42
CA GLN A 125 10.97 5.60 9.87
C GLN A 125 10.77 4.62 8.72
N GLY A 126 10.33 5.08 7.55
CA GLY A 126 10.18 4.23 6.35
C GLY A 126 11.50 3.61 5.93
N ASN A 127 12.55 4.42 5.82
CA ASN A 127 13.89 3.97 5.44
C ASN A 127 14.54 3.06 6.49
N VAL A 128 14.40 3.39 7.79
CA VAL A 128 14.89 2.54 8.88
C VAL A 128 14.14 1.19 8.91
N ARG A 129 12.83 1.20 8.70
CA ARG A 129 12.03 -0.03 8.61
C ARG A 129 12.47 -0.88 7.44
N ALA A 130 12.67 -0.30 6.24
CA ALA A 130 13.15 -1.00 5.05
C ALA A 130 14.55 -1.59 5.29
N ALA A 131 15.44 -0.85 5.93
CA ALA A 131 16.78 -1.32 6.28
C ALA A 131 16.74 -2.52 7.25
N VAL A 132 16.00 -2.42 8.35
CA VAL A 132 15.89 -3.51 9.33
C VAL A 132 15.23 -4.73 8.71
N LEU A 133 14.17 -4.54 7.93
CA LEU A 133 13.51 -5.63 7.22
C LEU A 133 14.44 -6.29 6.20
N GLY A 134 15.19 -5.49 5.43
CA GLY A 134 16.15 -5.99 4.44
C GLY A 134 17.25 -6.84 5.06
N ILE A 135 17.92 -6.35 6.10
CA ILE A 135 18.98 -7.11 6.79
C ILE A 135 18.43 -8.42 7.36
N ASN A 136 17.26 -8.36 7.98
CA ASN A 136 16.62 -9.51 8.57
C ASN A 136 16.23 -10.56 7.53
N ASP A 137 15.57 -10.13 6.46
CA ASP A 137 15.13 -11.03 5.38
C ASP A 137 16.32 -11.61 4.64
N GLY A 138 17.35 -10.80 4.32
CA GLY A 138 18.58 -11.28 3.71
C GLY A 138 19.29 -12.36 4.55
N LEU A 139 19.39 -12.15 5.87
CA LEU A 139 19.99 -13.10 6.77
C LEU A 139 19.21 -14.41 6.85
N ILE A 140 17.89 -14.35 7.09
CA ILE A 140 17.06 -15.55 7.26
C ILE A 140 16.93 -16.31 5.94
N SER A 141 16.56 -15.64 4.85
CA SER A 141 16.29 -16.29 3.57
C SER A 141 17.54 -16.98 3.03
N ASN A 142 18.70 -16.30 3.09
CA ASN A 142 19.94 -16.89 2.61
C ASN A 142 20.51 -17.95 3.56
N PHE A 143 20.32 -17.81 4.87
CA PHE A 143 20.64 -18.86 5.84
C PHE A 143 19.79 -20.12 5.57
N CYS A 144 18.48 -19.98 5.37
CA CYS A 144 17.61 -21.10 5.02
C CYS A 144 18.01 -21.75 3.68
N LEU A 145 18.35 -20.94 2.68
CA LEU A 145 18.78 -21.44 1.37
C LEU A 145 20.06 -22.28 1.49
N ILE A 146 21.07 -21.75 2.16
CA ILE A 146 22.36 -22.46 2.41
C ILE A 146 22.12 -23.74 3.21
N MET A 147 21.31 -23.72 4.25
CA MET A 147 20.98 -24.91 5.04
C MET A 147 20.24 -25.97 4.20
N GLY A 148 19.31 -25.55 3.33
CA GLY A 148 18.60 -26.45 2.43
C GLY A 148 19.55 -27.14 1.44
N PHE A 149 20.44 -26.37 0.81
CA PHE A 149 21.48 -26.94 -0.07
C PHE A 149 22.50 -27.83 0.68
N ALA A 150 22.88 -27.43 1.90
CA ALA A 150 23.77 -28.27 2.73
C ALA A 150 23.11 -29.59 3.10
N GLY A 151 21.80 -29.61 3.42
CA GLY A 151 21.05 -30.85 3.63
C GLY A 151 21.03 -31.73 2.38
N GLY A 152 20.81 -31.19 1.20
CA GLY A 152 20.87 -31.91 -0.07
C GLY A 152 22.27 -32.36 -0.45
N ALA A 153 23.30 -31.56 -0.21
CA ALA A 153 24.69 -31.88 -0.51
C ALA A 153 25.24 -33.04 0.35
N THR A 154 24.74 -33.24 1.56
CA THR A 154 25.11 -34.42 2.39
C THR A 154 24.69 -35.72 1.72
N ALA A 155 23.65 -35.71 0.90
CA ALA A 155 23.17 -36.87 0.16
C ALA A 155 23.85 -37.02 -1.22
N THR A 156 24.20 -35.91 -1.90
CA THR A 156 24.72 -35.90 -3.27
C THR A 156 26.25 -35.70 -3.37
N GLY A 157 26.92 -35.30 -2.29
CA GLY A 157 28.38 -35.16 -2.21
C GLY A 157 28.98 -33.93 -2.93
N ASN A 158 28.17 -32.94 -3.32
CA ASN A 158 28.61 -31.75 -4.08
C ASN A 158 28.55 -30.46 -3.28
N PRO A 159 29.52 -30.12 -2.42
CA PRO A 159 29.48 -28.91 -1.58
C PRO A 159 29.64 -27.60 -2.33
N GLU A 160 30.15 -27.63 -3.57
CA GLU A 160 30.37 -26.43 -4.39
C GLU A 160 29.04 -25.68 -4.74
N TYR A 161 27.95 -26.44 -4.84
CA TYR A 161 26.63 -25.83 -5.12
C TYR A 161 26.08 -25.01 -3.96
N ILE A 162 26.55 -25.20 -2.74
CA ILE A 162 26.12 -24.44 -1.56
C ILE A 162 26.53 -22.96 -1.71
N LEU A 163 27.79 -22.73 -2.09
CA LEU A 163 28.31 -21.38 -2.29
C LEU A 163 27.61 -20.67 -3.47
N LEU A 164 27.46 -21.40 -4.58
CA LEU A 164 26.74 -20.88 -5.76
C LEU A 164 25.30 -20.52 -5.40
N ALA A 165 24.60 -21.37 -4.66
CA ALA A 165 23.23 -21.10 -4.21
C ALA A 165 23.17 -19.87 -3.29
N GLY A 166 24.11 -19.73 -2.35
CA GLY A 166 24.21 -18.57 -1.48
C GLY A 166 24.35 -17.25 -2.25
N PHE A 167 25.25 -17.19 -3.25
CA PHE A 167 25.41 -16.00 -4.09
C PHE A 167 24.21 -15.78 -5.00
N ALA A 168 23.64 -16.82 -5.59
CA ALA A 168 22.43 -16.70 -6.39
C ALA A 168 21.24 -16.17 -5.56
N GLY A 169 21.07 -16.67 -4.33
CA GLY A 169 20.07 -16.19 -3.38
C GLY A 169 20.27 -14.73 -2.97
N LEU A 170 21.51 -14.33 -2.69
CA LEU A 170 21.87 -12.96 -2.38
C LEU A 170 21.51 -12.02 -3.54
N LEU A 171 21.91 -12.33 -4.77
CA LEU A 171 21.64 -11.49 -5.93
C LEU A 171 20.12 -11.44 -6.25
N ALA A 172 19.50 -12.61 -6.33
CA ALA A 172 18.06 -12.69 -6.63
C ALA A 172 17.21 -11.99 -5.57
N GLY A 173 17.50 -12.23 -4.29
CA GLY A 173 16.77 -11.62 -3.19
C GLY A 173 16.97 -10.12 -3.10
N SER A 174 18.20 -9.62 -3.20
CA SER A 174 18.49 -8.18 -3.14
C SER A 174 17.82 -7.41 -4.28
N LEU A 175 17.91 -7.91 -5.51
CA LEU A 175 17.29 -7.28 -6.68
C LEU A 175 15.76 -7.36 -6.61
N SER A 176 15.20 -8.50 -6.24
CA SER A 176 13.75 -8.67 -6.09
C SER A 176 13.17 -7.75 -5.02
N MET A 177 13.83 -7.69 -3.85
CA MET A 177 13.39 -6.83 -2.75
C MET A 177 13.50 -5.34 -3.12
N GLY A 178 14.61 -4.93 -3.76
CA GLY A 178 14.77 -3.56 -4.23
C GLY A 178 13.76 -3.15 -5.29
N ALA A 179 13.47 -4.03 -6.25
CA ALA A 179 12.44 -3.78 -7.26
C ALA A 179 11.03 -3.67 -6.63
N GLY A 180 10.71 -4.56 -5.71
CA GLY A 180 9.43 -4.55 -4.97
C GLY A 180 9.24 -3.26 -4.16
N GLU A 181 10.28 -2.82 -3.45
CA GLU A 181 10.27 -1.58 -2.67
C GLU A 181 10.11 -0.35 -3.56
N TYR A 182 10.84 -0.30 -4.69
CA TYR A 182 10.69 0.77 -5.68
C TYR A 182 9.25 0.90 -6.16
N VAL A 183 8.66 -0.21 -6.63
CA VAL A 183 7.29 -0.22 -7.16
C VAL A 183 6.27 0.16 -6.09
N SER A 184 6.44 -0.34 -4.87
CA SER A 184 5.55 -0.06 -3.75
C SER A 184 5.56 1.43 -3.37
N VAL A 185 6.75 1.99 -3.15
CA VAL A 185 6.89 3.41 -2.78
C VAL A 185 6.48 4.32 -3.95
N LYS A 186 6.81 3.97 -5.20
CA LYS A 186 6.38 4.74 -6.37
C LYS A 186 4.86 4.78 -6.52
N ALA A 187 4.19 3.64 -6.34
CA ALA A 187 2.73 3.59 -6.37
C ALA A 187 2.08 4.45 -5.27
N GLN A 188 2.71 4.51 -4.09
CA GLN A 188 2.25 5.36 -2.99
C GLN A 188 2.45 6.85 -3.31
N VAL A 189 3.61 7.23 -3.83
CA VAL A 189 3.89 8.61 -4.27
C VAL A 189 2.92 9.03 -5.37
N ASP A 190 2.71 8.20 -6.39
CA ASP A 190 1.79 8.48 -7.50
C ASP A 190 0.35 8.70 -7.00
N LEU A 191 -0.08 7.92 -6.01
CA LEU A 191 -1.39 8.10 -5.37
C LEU A 191 -1.48 9.44 -4.64
N TYR A 192 -0.47 9.81 -3.87
CA TYR A 192 -0.44 11.07 -3.12
C TYR A 192 -0.40 12.28 -4.05
N GLU A 193 0.44 12.26 -5.09
CA GLU A 193 0.48 13.31 -6.10
C GLU A 193 -0.87 13.46 -6.84
N TYR A 194 -1.56 12.34 -7.08
CA TYR A 194 -2.90 12.38 -7.66
C TYR A 194 -3.90 13.04 -6.72
N GLN A 195 -3.88 12.71 -5.43
CA GLN A 195 -4.78 13.30 -4.43
C GLN A 195 -4.54 14.80 -4.26
N ILE A 196 -3.27 15.22 -4.14
CA ILE A 196 -2.90 16.63 -4.02
C ILE A 196 -3.32 17.44 -5.26
N ARG A 197 -3.15 16.88 -6.48
CA ARG A 197 -3.63 17.54 -7.69
C ARG A 197 -5.15 17.72 -7.70
N LYS A 198 -5.88 16.70 -7.26
CA LYS A 198 -7.33 16.73 -7.18
C LYS A 198 -7.79 17.82 -6.22
N GLU A 199 -7.19 17.89 -5.05
CA GLU A 199 -7.43 18.92 -4.04
C GLU A 199 -7.15 20.33 -4.57
N THR A 200 -6.04 20.48 -5.30
CA THR A 200 -5.69 21.76 -5.96
C THR A 200 -6.74 22.18 -7.00
N GLU A 201 -7.27 21.21 -7.77
CA GLU A 201 -8.36 21.48 -8.73
C GLU A 201 -9.65 21.88 -8.01
N GLU A 202 -9.99 21.24 -6.89
CA GLU A 202 -11.19 21.52 -6.08
C GLU A 202 -11.10 22.90 -5.44
N LEU A 203 -10.00 23.25 -4.81
CA LEU A 203 -9.74 24.60 -4.29
C LEU A 203 -9.88 25.71 -5.35
N THR A 204 -9.47 25.42 -6.58
CA THR A 204 -9.55 26.41 -7.68
C THR A 204 -10.98 26.56 -8.21
N LEU A 205 -11.75 25.48 -8.25
CA LEU A 205 -13.04 25.44 -8.90
C LEU A 205 -14.21 25.73 -7.93
N TRP A 206 -14.06 25.37 -6.65
CA TRP A 206 -15.11 25.50 -5.62
C TRP A 206 -14.55 25.96 -4.27
N PRO A 207 -13.91 27.13 -4.21
CA PRO A 207 -13.31 27.64 -2.97
C PRO A 207 -14.32 27.81 -1.82
N GLU A 208 -15.61 28.01 -2.15
CA GLU A 208 -16.66 28.11 -1.13
C GLU A 208 -17.02 26.75 -0.51
N GLU A 209 -16.97 25.67 -1.29
CA GLU A 209 -17.21 24.31 -0.80
C GLU A 209 -16.05 23.85 0.07
N GLU A 210 -14.81 24.14 -0.35
CA GLU A 210 -13.60 23.83 0.40
C GLU A 210 -13.49 24.63 1.71
N LEU A 211 -13.95 25.89 1.69
CA LEU A 211 -14.06 26.68 2.91
C LEU A 211 -14.97 26.03 3.95
N GLU A 212 -16.15 25.58 3.52
CA GLU A 212 -17.11 24.96 4.43
C GLU A 212 -16.57 23.60 4.93
N GLU A 213 -15.86 22.83 4.09
CA GLU A 213 -15.23 21.58 4.47
C GLU A 213 -14.15 21.79 5.53
N LEU A 214 -13.25 22.75 5.32
CA LEU A 214 -12.19 23.09 6.28
C LEU A 214 -12.78 23.61 7.61
N LYS A 215 -13.83 24.42 7.55
CA LYS A 215 -14.59 24.85 8.72
C LYS A 215 -15.12 23.67 9.51
N LEU A 216 -15.76 22.69 8.84
CA LEU A 216 -16.30 21.50 9.48
C LEU A 216 -15.20 20.63 10.12
N ILE A 217 -14.03 20.52 9.48
CA ILE A 217 -12.86 19.84 10.04
C ILE A 217 -12.42 20.50 11.35
N TYR A 218 -12.33 21.84 11.38
CA TYR A 218 -11.94 22.54 12.60
C TYR A 218 -12.99 22.48 13.71
N MET A 219 -14.27 22.53 13.35
CA MET A 219 -15.34 22.31 14.32
C MET A 219 -15.29 20.89 14.90
N ALA A 220 -15.00 19.87 14.11
CA ALA A 220 -14.80 18.50 14.56
C ALA A 220 -13.57 18.36 15.49
N LYS A 221 -12.57 19.22 15.35
CA LYS A 221 -11.42 19.34 16.26
C LYS A 221 -11.73 20.13 17.54
N GLY A 222 -12.95 20.64 17.69
CA GLY A 222 -13.41 21.28 18.91
C GLY A 222 -13.35 22.81 18.88
N LEU A 223 -13.08 23.46 17.74
CA LEU A 223 -13.19 24.91 17.64
C LEU A 223 -14.66 25.34 17.63
N PRO A 224 -15.00 26.47 18.31
CA PRO A 224 -16.32 27.11 18.14
C PRO A 224 -16.54 27.53 16.70
N GLU A 225 -17.78 27.49 16.22
CA GLU A 225 -18.13 27.77 14.81
C GLU A 225 -17.59 29.11 14.29
N SER A 226 -17.68 30.18 15.09
CA SER A 226 -17.17 31.49 14.71
C SER A 226 -15.65 31.48 14.45
N LEU A 227 -14.89 30.83 15.33
CA LEU A 227 -13.43 30.74 15.22
C LEU A 227 -13.02 29.79 14.08
N ALA A 228 -13.73 28.67 13.91
CA ALA A 228 -13.52 27.75 12.80
C ALA A 228 -13.73 28.43 11.45
N THR A 229 -14.77 29.25 11.31
CA THR A 229 -15.08 30.01 10.08
C THR A 229 -13.98 31.05 9.80
N GLU A 230 -13.57 31.82 10.82
CA GLU A 230 -12.50 32.84 10.67
C GLU A 230 -11.17 32.20 10.28
N THR A 231 -10.81 31.07 10.91
CA THR A 231 -9.59 30.33 10.63
C THR A 231 -9.61 29.75 9.22
N ALA A 232 -10.68 29.09 8.82
CA ALA A 232 -10.83 28.52 7.48
C ALA A 232 -10.75 29.60 6.41
N GLN A 233 -11.42 30.75 6.61
CA GLN A 233 -11.38 31.88 5.68
C GLN A 233 -9.96 32.46 5.53
N ALA A 234 -9.23 32.59 6.63
CA ALA A 234 -7.85 33.09 6.61
C ALA A 234 -6.91 32.16 5.83
N ILE A 235 -7.12 30.84 5.94
CA ILE A 235 -6.33 29.82 5.24
C ILE A 235 -6.65 29.78 3.76
N ILE A 236 -7.92 29.71 3.38
CA ILE A 236 -8.37 29.62 1.97
C ILE A 236 -7.97 30.87 1.18
N ASN A 237 -7.95 32.03 1.80
CA ASN A 237 -7.51 33.28 1.16
C ASN A 237 -6.02 33.30 0.77
N ASN A 238 -5.20 32.36 1.28
CA ASN A 238 -3.81 32.18 0.89
C ASN A 238 -3.63 30.86 0.17
N PRO A 239 -3.48 30.84 -1.16
CA PRO A 239 -3.47 29.60 -1.95
C PRO A 239 -2.40 28.58 -1.57
N GLU A 240 -1.17 29.04 -1.20
CA GLU A 240 -0.11 28.14 -0.78
C GLU A 240 -0.44 27.47 0.56
N SER A 241 -0.95 28.26 1.51
CA SER A 241 -1.38 27.79 2.83
C SER A 241 -2.61 26.88 2.72
N ALA A 242 -3.53 27.19 1.80
CA ALA A 242 -4.74 26.43 1.57
C ALA A 242 -4.42 24.98 1.14
N ILE A 243 -3.61 24.81 0.08
CA ILE A 243 -3.25 23.48 -0.44
C ILE A 243 -2.50 22.65 0.63
N ASP A 244 -1.52 23.25 1.33
CA ASP A 244 -0.78 22.54 2.38
C ASP A 244 -1.71 22.14 3.52
N THR A 245 -2.60 23.04 3.95
CA THR A 245 -3.52 22.78 5.06
C THR A 245 -4.55 21.71 4.67
N MET A 246 -5.20 21.82 3.51
CA MET A 246 -6.18 20.85 3.06
C MET A 246 -5.55 19.47 2.91
N THR A 247 -4.35 19.39 2.30
CA THR A 247 -3.60 18.14 2.19
C THR A 247 -3.34 17.48 3.54
N ARG A 248 -3.00 18.27 4.56
CA ARG A 248 -2.73 17.74 5.91
C ARG A 248 -4.00 17.40 6.68
N GLU A 249 -5.01 18.25 6.60
CA GLU A 249 -6.19 18.19 7.46
C GLU A 249 -7.28 17.28 6.88
N GLU A 250 -7.52 17.31 5.58
CA GLU A 250 -8.51 16.49 4.91
C GLU A 250 -7.94 15.15 4.47
N LEU A 251 -6.81 15.16 3.74
CA LEU A 251 -6.21 13.94 3.22
C LEU A 251 -5.35 13.21 4.25
N GLY A 252 -4.97 13.87 5.35
CA GLY A 252 -4.06 13.31 6.36
C GLY A 252 -2.67 13.04 5.81
N LEU A 253 -2.27 13.71 4.72
CA LEU A 253 -0.99 13.56 4.06
C LEU A 253 -0.04 14.68 4.45
N ASN A 254 1.24 14.38 4.54
CA ASN A 254 2.27 15.40 4.65
C ASN A 254 2.98 15.55 3.30
N PRO A 255 2.84 16.68 2.59
CA PRO A 255 3.49 16.89 1.29
C PRO A 255 5.02 16.78 1.35
N ASP A 256 5.63 17.11 2.50
CA ASP A 256 7.07 17.04 2.70
C ASP A 256 7.58 15.60 2.91
N ASP A 257 6.70 14.66 3.19
CA ASP A 257 7.03 13.26 3.53
C ASP A 257 6.76 12.29 2.37
N LEU A 258 6.71 12.78 1.14
CA LEU A 258 6.66 11.93 -0.05
C LEU A 258 7.97 11.16 -0.15
N GLY A 259 7.94 9.87 0.17
CA GLY A 259 9.12 9.00 0.15
C GLY A 259 9.83 8.99 -1.22
N SER A 260 11.14 8.76 -1.22
CA SER A 260 11.89 8.58 -2.47
C SER A 260 11.94 7.09 -2.86
N PRO A 261 11.31 6.68 -3.97
CA PRO A 261 11.32 5.28 -4.43
C PRO A 261 12.74 4.75 -4.67
N ILE A 262 13.64 5.60 -5.19
CA ILE A 262 15.03 5.24 -5.48
C ILE A 262 15.80 5.01 -4.19
N ILE A 263 15.69 5.90 -3.22
CA ILE A 263 16.38 5.77 -1.92
C ILE A 263 15.89 4.52 -1.19
N ALA A 264 14.59 4.30 -1.16
CA ALA A 264 13.99 3.11 -0.53
C ALA A 264 14.50 1.81 -1.18
N SER A 265 14.52 1.75 -2.52
CA SER A 265 15.02 0.62 -3.29
C SER A 265 16.50 0.33 -3.01
N ILE A 266 17.37 1.34 -3.08
CA ILE A 266 18.80 1.19 -2.82
C ILE A 266 19.04 0.75 -1.37
N THR A 267 18.35 1.37 -0.41
CA THR A 267 18.44 0.99 1.00
C THR A 267 18.07 -0.48 1.19
N SER A 268 17.02 -0.93 0.53
CA SER A 268 16.54 -2.31 0.58
C SER A 268 17.55 -3.30 0.00
N ILE A 269 18.12 -2.99 -1.19
CA ILE A 269 19.16 -3.81 -1.84
C ILE A 269 20.39 -3.95 -0.93
N LEU A 270 20.92 -2.83 -0.44
CA LEU A 270 22.11 -2.83 0.41
C LEU A 270 21.87 -3.56 1.73
N SER A 271 20.74 -3.32 2.35
CA SER A 271 20.38 -3.94 3.62
C SER A 271 20.23 -5.46 3.49
N PHE A 272 19.52 -5.93 2.46
CA PHE A 272 19.39 -7.35 2.16
C PHE A 272 20.76 -7.97 1.90
N THR A 273 21.60 -7.34 1.09
CA THR A 273 22.94 -7.81 0.77
C THR A 273 23.80 -7.99 2.04
N VAL A 274 23.76 -7.00 2.95
CA VAL A 274 24.47 -7.09 4.24
C VAL A 274 23.99 -8.28 5.08
N GLY A 275 22.69 -8.51 5.15
CA GLY A 275 22.14 -9.67 5.85
C GLY A 275 22.50 -10.99 5.18
N ALA A 276 22.36 -11.07 3.87
CA ALA A 276 22.53 -12.30 3.09
C ALA A 276 23.99 -12.75 2.97
N ILE A 277 24.96 -11.85 3.09
CA ILE A 277 26.37 -12.21 3.03
C ILE A 277 26.85 -12.98 4.27
N VAL A 278 26.23 -12.76 5.42
CA VAL A 278 26.62 -13.36 6.71
C VAL A 278 26.70 -14.89 6.65
N PRO A 279 25.68 -15.63 6.20
CA PRO A 279 25.74 -17.09 6.12
C PRO A 279 26.64 -17.62 4.99
N ILE A 280 27.05 -16.77 4.03
CA ILE A 280 27.98 -17.16 2.94
C ILE A 280 29.43 -17.17 3.42
N ILE A 281 29.82 -16.23 4.30
CA ILE A 281 31.21 -16.01 4.72
C ILE A 281 31.91 -17.30 5.12
N PRO A 282 31.36 -18.18 5.98
CA PRO A 282 32.08 -19.42 6.37
C PRO A 282 32.35 -20.35 5.19
N PHE A 283 31.45 -20.42 4.21
CA PHE A 283 31.66 -21.25 3.01
C PHE A 283 32.67 -20.65 2.02
N MET A 284 32.96 -19.36 2.11
CA MET A 284 34.06 -18.73 1.37
C MET A 284 35.43 -19.05 1.97
N LEU A 285 35.49 -19.28 3.29
CA LEU A 285 36.74 -19.46 4.02
C LEU A 285 37.07 -20.93 4.30
N THR A 286 36.04 -21.77 4.40
CA THR A 286 36.16 -23.18 4.77
C THR A 286 35.16 -24.03 3.97
N SER A 287 35.25 -25.35 4.09
CA SER A 287 34.34 -26.28 3.40
C SER A 287 33.85 -27.39 4.33
N GLY A 288 32.83 -28.11 3.89
CA GLY A 288 32.28 -29.28 4.59
C GLY A 288 31.60 -28.93 5.92
N ASN A 289 31.67 -29.85 6.88
CA ASN A 289 30.99 -29.73 8.18
C ASN A 289 31.44 -28.51 9.00
N LEU A 290 32.71 -28.09 8.87
CA LEU A 290 33.21 -26.91 9.58
C LEU A 290 32.51 -25.62 9.08
N ALA A 291 32.39 -25.48 7.76
CA ALA A 291 31.65 -24.34 7.18
C ALA A 291 30.19 -24.31 7.64
N LEU A 292 29.52 -25.46 7.67
CA LEU A 292 28.14 -25.60 8.12
C LEU A 292 27.96 -25.19 9.60
N ILE A 293 28.84 -25.66 10.48
CA ILE A 293 28.82 -25.30 11.90
C ILE A 293 29.04 -23.79 12.08
N LEU A 294 30.06 -23.23 11.41
CA LEU A 294 30.39 -21.82 11.51
C LEU A 294 29.24 -20.94 10.95
N THR A 295 28.64 -21.34 9.83
CA THR A 295 27.48 -20.65 9.28
C THR A 295 26.30 -20.65 10.26
N SER A 296 26.01 -21.78 10.88
CA SER A 296 24.94 -21.89 11.87
C SER A 296 25.19 -21.02 13.10
N LEU A 297 26.41 -21.03 13.63
CA LEU A 297 26.79 -20.20 14.79
C LEU A 297 26.77 -18.71 14.44
N LEU A 298 27.34 -18.32 13.31
CA LEU A 298 27.40 -16.93 12.89
C LEU A 298 26.01 -16.37 12.60
N SER A 299 25.19 -17.10 11.85
CA SER A 299 23.82 -16.66 11.52
C SER A 299 22.95 -16.55 12.77
N THR A 300 22.99 -17.54 13.68
CA THR A 300 22.20 -17.45 14.93
C THR A 300 22.67 -16.32 15.84
N PHE A 301 23.98 -16.02 15.89
CA PHE A 301 24.50 -14.86 16.61
C PHE A 301 23.97 -13.54 16.03
N PHE A 302 24.01 -13.36 14.70
CA PHE A 302 23.48 -12.15 14.06
C PHE A 302 21.95 -12.05 14.16
N LEU A 303 21.21 -13.17 14.13
CA LEU A 303 19.76 -13.17 14.40
C LEU A 303 19.45 -12.62 15.80
N MET A 304 20.24 -12.99 16.82
CA MET A 304 20.06 -12.44 18.16
C MET A 304 20.33 -10.93 18.20
N ILE A 305 21.39 -10.45 17.53
CA ILE A 305 21.71 -9.03 17.46
C ILE A 305 20.58 -8.24 16.79
N ILE A 306 20.14 -8.66 15.61
CA ILE A 306 19.07 -7.99 14.86
C ILE A 306 17.77 -8.02 15.66
N GLY A 307 17.44 -9.14 16.27
CA GLY A 307 16.27 -9.26 17.16
C GLY A 307 16.34 -8.31 18.35
N GLY A 308 17.53 -8.14 18.93
CA GLY A 308 17.78 -7.19 20.01
C GLY A 308 17.64 -5.73 19.57
N ILE A 309 18.23 -5.34 18.44
CA ILE A 309 18.12 -4.00 17.86
C ILE A 309 16.65 -3.67 17.57
N THR A 310 15.93 -4.62 16.96
CA THR A 310 14.50 -4.45 16.68
C THR A 310 13.68 -4.26 17.97
N ALA A 311 14.01 -5.01 19.02
CA ALA A 311 13.36 -4.88 20.32
C ALA A 311 13.59 -3.51 20.97
N LEU A 312 14.83 -2.98 20.89
CA LEU A 312 15.14 -1.63 21.39
C LEU A 312 14.31 -0.56 20.68
N ASN A 313 14.16 -0.66 19.34
CA ASN A 313 13.39 0.32 18.56
C ASN A 313 11.89 0.25 18.84
N THR A 314 11.38 -0.89 19.31
CA THR A 314 9.95 -1.10 19.59
C THR A 314 9.61 -1.02 21.08
N GLY A 315 10.58 -0.71 21.95
CA GLY A 315 10.36 -0.63 23.40
C GLY A 315 10.10 -1.99 24.07
N VAL A 316 10.36 -3.10 23.38
CA VAL A 316 10.21 -4.46 23.91
C VAL A 316 11.50 -4.86 24.63
N ASN A 317 11.38 -5.79 25.61
CA ASN A 317 12.54 -6.33 26.29
C ASN A 317 13.51 -6.99 25.28
N LEU A 318 14.79 -6.56 25.33
CA LEU A 318 15.86 -6.97 24.43
C LEU A 318 15.97 -8.50 24.32
N LEU A 319 15.97 -9.21 25.46
CA LEU A 319 16.10 -10.66 25.50
C LEU A 319 14.91 -11.35 24.80
N LYS A 320 13.69 -10.84 25.00
CA LYS A 320 12.49 -11.39 24.34
C LYS A 320 12.56 -11.23 22.83
N GLY A 321 13.01 -10.05 22.32
CA GLY A 321 13.18 -9.82 20.88
C GLY A 321 14.25 -10.70 20.27
N SER A 322 15.42 -10.79 20.92
CA SER A 322 16.53 -11.65 20.48
C SER A 322 16.12 -13.13 20.43
N MET A 323 15.47 -13.64 21.49
CA MET A 323 15.05 -15.05 21.54
C MET A 323 13.96 -15.37 20.53
N ARG A 324 13.03 -14.45 20.28
CA ARG A 324 12.01 -14.60 19.24
C ARG A 324 12.64 -14.76 17.87
N MET A 325 13.60 -13.88 17.54
CA MET A 325 14.27 -13.89 16.25
C MET A 325 15.12 -15.15 16.07
N LEU A 326 15.87 -15.53 17.10
CA LEU A 326 16.64 -16.76 17.13
C LEU A 326 15.76 -17.98 16.89
N PHE A 327 14.61 -18.07 17.59
CA PHE A 327 13.72 -19.23 17.49
C PHE A 327 13.15 -19.36 16.06
N PHE A 328 12.55 -18.30 15.50
CA PHE A 328 11.95 -18.37 14.17
C PHE A 328 12.99 -18.58 13.07
N GLY A 329 14.13 -17.88 13.11
CA GLY A 329 15.19 -18.04 12.11
C GLY A 329 15.84 -19.42 12.14
N SER A 330 16.15 -19.95 13.34
CA SER A 330 16.73 -21.29 13.47
C SER A 330 15.74 -22.40 13.12
N ALA A 331 14.46 -22.24 13.47
CA ALA A 331 13.41 -23.18 13.09
C ALA A 331 13.24 -23.25 11.56
N ALA A 332 13.20 -22.10 10.88
CA ALA A 332 13.13 -22.04 9.43
C ALA A 332 14.34 -22.72 8.76
N ALA A 333 15.55 -22.43 9.24
CA ALA A 333 16.78 -23.04 8.73
C ALA A 333 16.83 -24.57 8.97
N LEU A 334 16.34 -25.06 10.11
CA LEU A 334 16.22 -26.48 10.38
C LEU A 334 15.23 -27.18 9.45
N ILE A 335 14.06 -26.56 9.24
CA ILE A 335 13.04 -27.09 8.32
C ILE A 335 13.61 -27.20 6.91
N THR A 336 14.32 -26.17 6.42
CA THR A 336 14.91 -26.19 5.08
C THR A 336 16.03 -27.20 4.96
N TYR A 337 16.86 -27.39 6.02
CA TYR A 337 17.89 -28.42 6.05
C TYR A 337 17.30 -29.84 5.95
N ILE A 338 16.26 -30.15 6.75
CA ILE A 338 15.56 -31.44 6.71
C ILE A 338 14.92 -31.65 5.34
N SER A 339 14.27 -30.64 4.79
CA SER A 339 13.67 -30.71 3.45
C SER A 339 14.71 -30.98 2.37
N GLY A 340 15.85 -30.28 2.44
CA GLY A 340 16.98 -30.53 1.53
C GLY A 340 17.53 -31.96 1.63
N THR A 341 17.66 -32.49 2.83
CA THR A 341 18.11 -33.88 3.04
C THR A 341 17.13 -34.90 2.45
N LEU A 342 15.83 -34.71 2.68
CA LEU A 342 14.77 -35.60 2.15
C LEU A 342 14.74 -35.60 0.61
N ILE A 343 14.85 -34.41 0.00
CA ILE A 343 14.89 -34.27 -1.46
C ILE A 343 16.18 -34.85 -2.01
N GLY A 344 17.33 -34.60 -1.37
CA GLY A 344 18.63 -35.14 -1.79
C GLY A 344 18.68 -36.64 -1.80
N VAL A 345 18.12 -37.32 -0.77
CA VAL A 345 18.01 -38.77 -0.71
C VAL A 345 17.07 -39.31 -1.81
N GLY A 346 16.02 -38.58 -2.17
CA GLY A 346 15.10 -38.98 -3.25
C GLY A 346 15.67 -38.85 -4.67
N LEU A 347 16.78 -38.11 -4.83
CA LEU A 347 17.46 -37.85 -6.11
C LEU A 347 18.72 -38.68 -6.28
N SER A 348 19.22 -39.32 -5.22
CA SER A 348 20.38 -40.23 -5.22
C SER A 348 19.95 -41.69 -5.44
#